data_2f021a29c2af7ff2ec6716411fa63f3c
#
_entry.id   2f021a29c2af7ff2ec6716411fa63f3c
#
_cell.length_a   1.000
_cell.length_b   1.000
_cell.length_c   1.000
_cell.angle_alpha   90.00
_cell.angle_beta   90.00
_cell.angle_gamma   90.00
#
_symmetry.space_group_name_H-M   'P 1'
#
loop_
_entity.id
_entity.type
_entity.pdbx_description
1 polymer ?
#
loop_
_entity_poly.entity_id
_entity_poly.type
_entity_poly.pdbx_seq_one_letter_code
_entity_poly.pdbx_strand_id
1 'polypeptide(L)'
;MKHLLIDIGSTNIKFAVSDGGALSETEKTPFPAPAVDDGVHFEVEISGILAKTFAIADKIDSDDVFISTQMHGYLLADSRSRPLTRYISWQDRRAAEAQVRLFVGKESGTSMKDNLPRAGVEAIRKEQPALFAQAEEFFTLGSFVAHALTGRNVTHITDAAASGYYDVKRRLSRPTRCGRRRELLYSQPGHGGADVHGRGRLCGGRL
;
A
#
# COMPACT_ATOMS: atom_id res chain seq x y z
N MET A 1 -1.00 19.03 21.63
CA MET A 1 -1.55 18.15 20.58
C MET A 1 -0.56 17.03 20.41
N LYS A 2 -1.03 15.81 20.62
CA LYS A 2 -0.20 14.62 20.67
C LYS A 2 -0.37 13.81 19.40
N HIS A 3 0.72 13.57 18.68
CA HIS A 3 0.72 12.88 17.39
C HIS A 3 1.46 11.56 17.51
N LEU A 4 0.83 10.47 17.06
CA LEU A 4 1.48 9.19 16.90
C LEU A 4 2.09 9.11 15.49
N LEU A 5 3.38 8.83 15.43
CA LEU A 5 4.14 8.66 14.20
C LEU A 5 4.47 7.18 14.03
N ILE A 6 4.06 6.56 12.92
CA ILE A 6 4.33 5.16 12.62
C ILE A 6 5.06 5.07 11.27
N ASP A 7 6.19 4.34 11.26
CA ASP A 7 6.95 4.01 10.04
C ASP A 7 6.94 2.49 9.82
N ILE A 8 6.20 2.04 8.83
CA ILE A 8 6.07 0.62 8.48
C ILE A 8 7.16 0.28 7.46
N GLY A 9 8.36 -0.04 7.94
CA GLY A 9 9.50 -0.46 7.14
C GLY A 9 9.49 -1.96 6.82
N SER A 10 10.45 -2.42 6.02
CA SER A 10 10.53 -3.83 5.60
C SER A 10 11.11 -4.78 6.67
N THR A 11 11.81 -4.24 7.67
CA THR A 11 12.43 -5.02 8.74
C THR A 11 11.75 -4.78 10.08
N ASN A 12 11.33 -3.55 10.33
CA ASN A 12 10.70 -3.15 11.57
C ASN A 12 9.56 -2.16 11.30
N ILE A 13 8.55 -2.21 12.13
CA ILE A 13 7.58 -1.13 12.32
C ILE A 13 8.10 -0.30 13.48
N LYS A 14 8.41 0.97 13.21
CA LYS A 14 8.90 1.93 14.20
C LYS A 14 7.80 2.90 14.56
N PHE A 15 7.81 3.40 15.77
CA PHE A 15 6.85 4.41 16.19
C PHE A 15 7.44 5.34 17.26
N ALA A 16 6.91 6.55 17.31
CA ALA A 16 7.25 7.56 18.30
C ALA A 16 6.04 8.48 18.54
N VAL A 17 6.06 9.21 19.61
CA VAL A 17 5.05 10.22 19.93
C VAL A 17 5.67 11.61 19.85
N SER A 18 4.99 12.52 19.17
CA SER A 18 5.31 13.95 19.20
C SER A 18 4.25 14.67 20.04
N ASP A 19 4.67 15.39 21.08
CA ASP A 19 3.78 16.20 21.90
C ASP A 19 4.40 17.59 22.15
N GLY A 20 3.66 18.64 21.78
CA GLY A 20 4.13 20.03 21.92
C GLY A 20 5.46 20.35 21.23
N GLY A 21 5.86 19.56 20.22
CA GLY A 21 7.13 19.67 19.51
C GLY A 21 8.26 18.83 20.09
N ALA A 22 8.07 18.18 21.25
CA ALA A 22 8.99 17.20 21.79
C ALA A 22 8.71 15.83 21.13
N LEU A 23 9.77 15.07 20.83
CA LEU A 23 9.68 13.72 20.28
C LEU A 23 10.11 12.71 21.34
N SER A 24 9.31 11.66 21.55
CA SER A 24 9.67 10.54 22.41
C SER A 24 10.83 9.72 21.84
N GLU A 25 11.38 8.82 22.63
CA GLU A 25 12.25 7.76 22.09
C GLU A 25 11.48 6.93 21.04
N THR A 26 12.22 6.47 20.03
CA THR A 26 11.65 5.62 18.98
C THR A 26 11.60 4.19 19.45
N GLU A 27 10.40 3.64 19.55
CA GLU A 27 10.16 2.22 19.75
C GLU A 27 10.08 1.47 18.42
N LYS A 28 10.28 0.16 18.46
CA LYS A 28 10.17 -0.70 17.27
C LYS A 28 9.64 -2.09 17.61
N THR A 29 8.93 -2.67 16.63
CA THR A 29 8.56 -4.10 16.62
C THR A 29 9.00 -4.71 15.29
N PRO A 30 9.40 -5.98 15.23
CA PRO A 30 9.77 -6.62 13.97
C PRO A 30 8.60 -6.59 12.98
N PHE A 31 8.90 -6.33 11.71
CA PHE A 31 7.93 -6.54 10.62
C PHE A 31 7.53 -8.03 10.58
N PRO A 32 6.29 -8.39 10.21
CA PRO A 32 5.91 -9.79 10.10
C PRO A 32 6.82 -10.57 9.14
N ALA A 33 7.14 -11.81 9.50
CA ALA A 33 7.88 -12.70 8.62
C ALA A 33 7.11 -12.94 7.31
N PRO A 34 7.80 -13.18 6.19
CA PRO A 34 7.15 -13.54 4.95
C PRO A 34 6.40 -14.87 5.10
N ALA A 35 5.23 -14.95 4.50
CA ALA A 35 4.47 -16.19 4.33
C ALA A 35 4.98 -16.97 3.11
N VAL A 36 5.55 -16.26 2.13
CA VAL A 36 6.23 -16.83 0.96
C VAL A 36 7.52 -16.07 0.76
N ASP A 37 8.62 -16.81 0.65
CA ASP A 37 9.96 -16.33 0.25
C ASP A 37 10.67 -17.49 -0.45
N ASP A 38 10.47 -17.59 -1.77
CA ASP A 38 11.02 -18.69 -2.60
C ASP A 38 12.12 -18.20 -3.56
N GLY A 39 12.58 -16.95 -3.37
CA GLY A 39 13.56 -16.30 -4.23
C GLY A 39 12.97 -15.55 -5.43
N VAL A 40 11.72 -15.81 -5.77
CA VAL A 40 10.93 -15.09 -6.78
C VAL A 40 9.79 -14.32 -6.12
N HIS A 41 8.96 -15.02 -5.35
CA HIS A 41 7.83 -14.43 -4.63
C HIS A 41 8.25 -14.02 -3.23
N PHE A 42 7.87 -12.80 -2.84
CA PHE A 42 8.03 -12.33 -1.47
C PHE A 42 6.71 -11.72 -0.99
N GLU A 43 5.99 -12.51 -0.21
CA GLU A 43 4.63 -12.16 0.22
C GLU A 43 4.49 -12.23 1.74
N VAL A 44 3.75 -11.29 2.31
CA VAL A 44 3.48 -11.20 3.75
C VAL A 44 1.98 -11.18 4.00
N GLU A 45 1.52 -11.85 5.06
CA GLU A 45 0.12 -11.77 5.47
C GLU A 45 -0.23 -10.35 5.91
N ILE A 46 -1.14 -9.70 5.17
CA ILE A 46 -1.54 -8.32 5.45
C ILE A 46 -2.18 -8.16 6.83
N SER A 47 -2.89 -9.19 7.29
CA SER A 47 -3.47 -9.24 8.64
C SER A 47 -2.43 -9.10 9.73
N GLY A 48 -1.24 -9.68 9.56
CA GLY A 48 -0.13 -9.56 10.50
C GLY A 48 0.43 -8.14 10.57
N ILE A 49 0.48 -7.44 9.44
CA ILE A 49 0.91 -6.03 9.37
C ILE A 49 -0.14 -5.15 10.08
N LEU A 50 -1.42 -5.34 9.76
CA LEU A 50 -2.51 -4.58 10.38
C LEU A 50 -2.58 -4.81 11.90
N ALA A 51 -2.48 -6.06 12.35
CA ALA A 51 -2.54 -6.39 13.77
C ALA A 51 -1.45 -5.65 14.58
N LYS A 52 -0.21 -5.62 14.07
CA LYS A 52 0.88 -4.87 14.72
C LYS A 52 0.65 -3.37 14.70
N THR A 53 0.19 -2.83 13.57
CA THR A 53 -0.08 -1.40 13.41
C THR A 53 -1.21 -0.94 14.35
N PHE A 54 -2.29 -1.72 14.43
CA PHE A 54 -3.41 -1.41 15.30
C PHE A 54 -3.05 -1.55 16.78
N ALA A 55 -2.27 -2.57 17.16
CA ALA A 55 -1.79 -2.72 18.53
C ALA A 55 -0.95 -1.52 19.00
N ILE A 56 -0.20 -0.88 18.08
CA ILE A 56 0.52 0.36 18.37
C ILE A 56 -0.46 1.52 18.54
N ALA A 57 -1.42 1.66 17.61
CA ALA A 57 -2.39 2.75 17.66
C ALA A 57 -3.33 2.66 18.89
N ASP A 58 -3.74 1.46 19.26
CA ASP A 58 -4.61 1.23 20.43
C ASP A 58 -3.89 1.47 21.79
N LYS A 59 -2.56 1.25 21.81
CA LYS A 59 -1.74 1.46 23.01
C LYS A 59 -1.51 2.94 23.34
N ILE A 60 -1.57 3.79 22.33
CA ILE A 60 -1.13 5.19 22.43
C ILE A 60 -2.32 6.12 22.19
N ASP A 61 -2.74 6.80 23.28
CA ASP A 61 -3.73 7.86 23.16
C ASP A 61 -3.11 9.07 22.45
N SER A 62 -3.65 9.42 21.28
CA SER A 62 -3.15 10.49 20.42
C SER A 62 -4.28 11.19 19.68
N ASP A 63 -4.08 12.47 19.38
CA ASP A 63 -5.05 13.28 18.62
C ASP A 63 -5.06 12.89 17.13
N ASP A 64 -3.87 12.56 16.59
CA ASP A 64 -3.67 12.22 15.18
C ASP A 64 -2.66 11.06 15.04
N VAL A 65 -2.77 10.33 13.93
CA VAL A 65 -1.83 9.28 13.52
C VAL A 65 -1.23 9.61 12.15
N PHE A 66 0.09 9.70 12.08
CA PHE A 66 0.83 9.85 10.83
C PHE A 66 1.51 8.54 10.47
N ILE A 67 1.30 8.07 9.24
CA ILE A 67 1.81 6.78 8.78
C ILE A 67 2.73 6.99 7.59
N SER A 68 3.95 6.49 7.70
CA SER A 68 4.90 6.29 6.61
C SER A 68 5.00 4.79 6.33
N THR A 69 5.20 4.40 5.08
CA THR A 69 5.37 3.00 4.70
C THR A 69 6.49 2.81 3.70
N GLN A 70 7.02 1.58 3.64
CA GLN A 70 7.87 1.17 2.53
C GLN A 70 7.13 1.31 1.20
N MET A 71 7.83 1.72 0.15
CA MET A 71 7.28 1.90 -1.20
C MET A 71 7.28 0.59 -1.99
N HIS A 72 6.60 0.61 -3.14
CA HIS A 72 6.59 -0.45 -4.16
C HIS A 72 5.92 -1.77 -3.75
N GLY A 73 5.45 -1.89 -2.52
CA GLY A 73 4.63 -3.04 -2.15
C GLY A 73 3.14 -2.76 -2.40
N TYR A 74 2.39 -3.82 -2.68
CA TYR A 74 0.98 -3.70 -3.08
C TYR A 74 0.18 -4.96 -2.75
N LEU A 75 -1.13 -4.86 -2.86
CA LEU A 75 -2.07 -5.97 -2.89
C LEU A 75 -3.24 -5.67 -3.83
N LEU A 76 -3.90 -6.73 -4.29
CA LEU A 76 -5.14 -6.66 -5.05
C LEU A 76 -6.32 -7.05 -4.14
N ALA A 77 -7.44 -6.40 -4.34
CA ALA A 77 -8.66 -6.64 -3.59
C ALA A 77 -9.90 -6.70 -4.51
N ASP A 78 -10.98 -7.27 -3.98
CA ASP A 78 -12.27 -7.27 -4.66
C ASP A 78 -13.01 -5.92 -4.45
N SER A 79 -14.22 -5.80 -5.01
CA SER A 79 -15.07 -4.59 -4.91
C SER A 79 -15.52 -4.24 -3.48
N ARG A 80 -15.23 -5.09 -2.50
CA ARG A 80 -15.51 -4.87 -1.08
C ARG A 80 -14.24 -4.63 -0.28
N SER A 81 -13.14 -4.32 -0.96
CA SER A 81 -11.81 -4.15 -0.40
C SER A 81 -11.28 -5.38 0.35
N ARG A 82 -11.79 -6.58 0.07
CA ARG A 82 -11.26 -7.83 0.65
C ARG A 82 -10.03 -8.26 -0.14
N PRO A 83 -8.88 -8.48 0.53
CA PRO A 83 -7.67 -8.91 -0.14
C PRO A 83 -7.85 -10.20 -0.94
N LEU A 84 -7.45 -10.20 -2.19
CA LEU A 84 -7.35 -11.37 -3.07
C LEU A 84 -5.93 -11.91 -3.12
N THR A 85 -4.94 -11.06 -2.82
CA THR A 85 -3.54 -11.42 -2.68
C THR A 85 -3.07 -11.10 -1.27
N ARG A 86 -1.99 -11.74 -0.83
CA ARG A 86 -1.18 -11.25 0.27
C ARG A 86 -0.60 -9.89 -0.09
N TYR A 87 0.00 -9.20 0.88
CA TYR A 87 0.86 -8.07 0.60
C TYR A 87 2.11 -8.55 -0.15
N ILE A 88 2.26 -8.09 -1.37
CA ILE A 88 3.39 -8.38 -2.25
C ILE A 88 4.44 -7.30 -2.01
N SER A 89 5.60 -7.71 -1.52
CA SER A 89 6.70 -6.80 -1.15
C SER A 89 7.39 -6.22 -2.38
N TRP A 90 8.12 -5.13 -2.18
CA TRP A 90 9.04 -4.58 -3.19
C TRP A 90 10.22 -5.52 -3.52
N GLN A 91 10.47 -6.53 -2.68
CA GLN A 91 11.48 -7.56 -2.89
C GLN A 91 11.04 -8.65 -3.87
N ASP A 92 9.76 -8.70 -4.17
CA ASP A 92 9.16 -9.66 -5.10
C ASP A 92 9.68 -9.47 -6.52
N ARG A 93 10.01 -10.56 -7.19
CA ARG A 93 10.63 -10.58 -8.52
C ARG A 93 9.74 -11.21 -9.60
N ARG A 94 8.46 -11.47 -9.30
CA ARG A 94 7.53 -12.11 -10.25
C ARG A 94 7.47 -11.41 -11.61
N ALA A 95 7.59 -10.09 -11.64
CA ALA A 95 7.58 -9.34 -12.90
C ALA A 95 8.83 -9.60 -13.74
N ALA A 96 9.99 -9.71 -13.12
CA ALA A 96 11.24 -10.03 -13.80
C ALA A 96 11.21 -11.47 -14.32
N GLU A 97 10.75 -12.43 -13.50
CA GLU A 97 10.61 -13.83 -13.88
C GLU A 97 9.61 -14.02 -15.03
N ALA A 98 8.46 -13.37 -14.96
CA ALA A 98 7.45 -13.38 -16.03
C ALA A 98 7.87 -12.59 -17.27
N GLN A 99 9.09 -12.01 -17.28
CA GLN A 99 9.60 -11.17 -18.36
C GLN A 99 8.66 -10.01 -18.74
N VAL A 100 8.00 -9.44 -17.74
CA VAL A 100 7.12 -8.29 -17.94
C VAL A 100 7.96 -7.05 -18.10
N ARG A 101 8.07 -6.58 -19.34
CA ARG A 101 8.69 -5.30 -19.66
C ARG A 101 7.61 -4.27 -19.96
N LEU A 102 7.36 -3.40 -19.03
CA LEU A 102 6.42 -2.30 -19.25
C LEU A 102 7.18 -1.10 -19.83
N PHE A 103 6.82 -0.68 -21.01
CA PHE A 103 7.27 0.61 -21.55
C PHE A 103 6.46 1.73 -20.87
N VAL A 104 7.07 2.42 -19.93
CA VAL A 104 6.57 3.72 -19.50
C VAL A 104 7.32 4.76 -20.32
N GLY A 105 6.63 5.44 -21.22
CA GLY A 105 7.27 6.36 -22.14
C GLY A 105 8.09 7.43 -21.43
N LYS A 106 9.11 7.98 -22.11
CA LYS A 106 9.96 9.10 -21.63
C LYS A 106 9.17 10.29 -21.06
N GLU A 107 7.89 10.37 -21.38
CA GLU A 107 6.99 11.45 -20.99
C GLU A 107 6.55 11.39 -19.53
N SER A 108 6.56 10.21 -18.86
CA SER A 108 6.09 10.08 -17.47
C SER A 108 7.15 10.38 -16.42
N GLY A 109 8.41 10.57 -16.82
CA GLY A 109 9.52 10.84 -15.89
C GLY A 109 9.93 9.65 -15.01
N THR A 110 9.28 8.51 -15.15
CA THR A 110 9.60 7.27 -14.44
C THR A 110 10.35 6.34 -15.39
N SER A 111 11.59 6.00 -15.07
CA SER A 111 12.27 4.88 -15.74
C SER A 111 11.60 3.59 -15.32
N MET A 112 11.30 2.73 -16.27
CA MET A 112 10.76 1.41 -15.96
C MET A 112 11.75 0.57 -15.21
N LYS A 113 11.27 0.07 -14.09
CA LYS A 113 11.90 -1.01 -13.36
C LYS A 113 10.86 -2.11 -13.21
N ASP A 114 11.32 -3.32 -13.33
CA ASP A 114 10.54 -4.54 -13.10
C ASP A 114 10.01 -4.67 -11.66
N ASN A 115 10.54 -3.89 -10.74
CA ASN A 115 10.09 -3.83 -9.33
C ASN A 115 8.94 -2.83 -9.06
N LEU A 116 8.36 -2.19 -10.08
CA LEU A 116 7.18 -1.36 -9.86
C LEU A 116 5.92 -2.21 -9.67
N PRO A 117 5.03 -1.85 -8.75
CA PRO A 117 3.77 -2.55 -8.53
C PRO A 117 3.01 -2.88 -9.80
N ARG A 118 2.93 -1.95 -10.74
CA ARG A 118 2.28 -2.15 -12.03
C ARG A 118 2.87 -3.34 -12.81
N ALA A 119 4.19 -3.52 -12.79
CA ALA A 119 4.82 -4.66 -13.46
C ALA A 119 4.41 -5.98 -12.80
N GLY A 120 4.41 -6.03 -11.48
CA GLY A 120 3.95 -7.19 -10.72
C GLY A 120 2.47 -7.53 -10.97
N VAL A 121 1.60 -6.52 -11.07
CA VAL A 121 0.18 -6.72 -11.42
C VAL A 121 0.03 -7.30 -12.83
N GLU A 122 0.85 -6.85 -13.79
CA GLU A 122 0.83 -7.43 -15.14
C GLU A 122 1.35 -8.88 -15.15
N ALA A 123 2.30 -9.23 -14.29
CA ALA A 123 2.72 -10.63 -14.10
C ALA A 123 1.56 -11.47 -13.56
N ILE A 124 0.86 -11.00 -12.52
CA ILE A 124 -0.35 -11.67 -12.00
C ILE A 124 -1.41 -11.83 -13.09
N ARG A 125 -1.65 -10.79 -13.90
CA ARG A 125 -2.60 -10.87 -15.03
C ARG A 125 -2.24 -11.97 -16.01
N LYS A 126 -0.95 -12.16 -16.27
CA LYS A 126 -0.44 -13.18 -17.19
C LYS A 126 -0.52 -14.59 -16.61
N GLU A 127 -0.12 -14.76 -15.36
CA GLU A 127 0.08 -16.04 -14.71
C GLU A 127 -1.15 -16.55 -13.97
N GLN A 128 -1.96 -15.62 -13.42
CA GLN A 128 -3.14 -15.90 -12.62
C GLN A 128 -4.37 -15.14 -13.13
N PRO A 129 -4.78 -15.36 -14.41
CA PRO A 129 -5.86 -14.57 -15.02
C PRO A 129 -7.20 -14.69 -14.30
N ALA A 130 -7.48 -15.82 -13.66
CA ALA A 130 -8.70 -16.04 -12.89
C ALA A 130 -8.74 -15.19 -11.60
N LEU A 131 -7.62 -15.05 -10.89
CA LEU A 131 -7.48 -14.16 -9.74
C LEU A 131 -7.60 -12.70 -10.20
N PHE A 132 -6.85 -12.34 -11.24
CA PHE A 132 -6.87 -10.99 -11.78
C PHE A 132 -8.26 -10.54 -12.26
N ALA A 133 -9.08 -11.46 -12.77
CA ALA A 133 -10.44 -11.17 -13.20
C ALA A 133 -11.39 -10.80 -12.03
N GLN A 134 -11.03 -11.18 -10.80
CA GLN A 134 -11.78 -10.85 -9.58
C GLN A 134 -11.28 -9.55 -8.94
N ALA A 135 -10.07 -9.08 -9.31
CA ALA A 135 -9.49 -7.87 -8.75
C ALA A 135 -10.19 -6.63 -9.29
N GLU A 136 -10.72 -5.82 -8.41
CA GLU A 136 -11.37 -4.55 -8.71
C GLU A 136 -10.63 -3.37 -8.10
N GLU A 137 -9.82 -3.58 -7.07
CA GLU A 137 -9.06 -2.55 -6.37
C GLU A 137 -7.59 -2.92 -6.26
N PHE A 138 -6.78 -1.87 -6.34
CA PHE A 138 -5.34 -1.92 -6.11
C PHE A 138 -5.02 -1.04 -4.90
N PHE A 139 -4.24 -1.58 -3.97
CA PHE A 139 -3.75 -0.85 -2.82
C PHE A 139 -2.23 -0.89 -2.74
N THR A 140 -1.62 0.24 -2.41
CA THR A 140 -0.28 0.26 -1.80
C THR A 140 -0.39 -0.11 -0.32
N LEU A 141 0.71 -0.40 0.35
CA LEU A 141 0.67 -0.69 1.78
C LEU A 141 0.04 0.46 2.57
N GLY A 142 0.49 1.69 2.30
CA GLY A 142 -0.04 2.88 2.97
C GLY A 142 -1.52 3.10 2.74
N SER A 143 -1.99 2.93 1.50
CA SER A 143 -3.41 3.08 1.17
C SER A 143 -4.28 2.01 1.82
N PHE A 144 -3.79 0.76 1.94
CA PHE A 144 -4.56 -0.30 2.59
C PHE A 144 -4.64 -0.11 4.11
N VAL A 145 -3.54 0.29 4.74
CA VAL A 145 -3.54 0.64 6.18
C VAL A 145 -4.48 1.81 6.46
N ALA A 146 -4.43 2.86 5.64
CA ALA A 146 -5.34 4.00 5.76
C ALA A 146 -6.80 3.57 5.56
N HIS A 147 -7.08 2.70 4.60
CA HIS A 147 -8.42 2.13 4.39
C HIS A 147 -8.89 1.34 5.63
N ALA A 148 -8.06 0.48 6.16
CA ALA A 148 -8.40 -0.33 7.33
C ALA A 148 -8.66 0.52 8.60
N LEU A 149 -7.99 1.68 8.74
CA LEU A 149 -8.20 2.61 9.85
C LEU A 149 -9.43 3.51 9.67
N THR A 150 -9.76 3.89 8.45
CA THR A 150 -10.71 4.99 8.17
C THR A 150 -11.92 4.58 7.33
N GLY A 151 -11.90 3.39 6.73
CA GLY A 151 -12.88 2.95 5.74
C GLY A 151 -12.76 3.66 4.37
N ARG A 152 -11.75 4.54 4.18
CA ARG A 152 -11.58 5.34 2.97
C ARG A 152 -10.43 4.81 2.13
N ASN A 153 -10.68 4.57 0.84
CA ASN A 153 -9.62 4.25 -0.11
C ASN A 153 -8.95 5.54 -0.60
N VAL A 154 -7.83 5.88 0.02
CA VAL A 154 -7.04 7.08 -0.31
C VAL A 154 -5.57 6.71 -0.50
N THR A 155 -4.90 7.39 -1.40
CA THR A 155 -3.48 7.17 -1.66
C THR A 155 -2.74 8.50 -1.70
N HIS A 156 -1.59 8.57 -1.06
CA HIS A 156 -0.72 9.72 -1.17
C HIS A 156 -0.07 9.77 -2.55
N ILE A 157 0.19 10.97 -3.07
CA ILE A 157 0.74 11.19 -4.42
C ILE A 157 2.11 10.52 -4.62
N THR A 158 2.93 10.40 -3.58
CA THR A 158 4.23 9.72 -3.64
C THR A 158 4.08 8.22 -3.89
N ASP A 159 3.13 7.56 -3.20
CA ASP A 159 2.81 6.16 -3.40
C ASP A 159 2.19 5.91 -4.78
N ALA A 160 1.31 6.83 -5.20
CA ALA A 160 0.72 6.80 -6.53
C ALA A 160 1.80 6.86 -7.62
N ALA A 161 2.75 7.76 -7.48
CA ALA A 161 3.88 7.89 -8.41
C ALA A 161 4.77 6.65 -8.40
N ALA A 162 5.05 6.10 -7.22
CA ALA A 162 5.86 4.91 -7.04
C ALA A 162 5.19 3.62 -7.54
N SER A 163 3.88 3.60 -7.71
CA SER A 163 3.14 2.43 -8.18
C SER A 163 3.30 2.15 -9.68
N GLY A 164 3.67 3.15 -10.49
CA GLY A 164 3.70 3.08 -11.94
C GLY A 164 2.34 3.32 -12.62
N TYR A 165 1.28 3.59 -11.85
CA TYR A 165 -0.07 3.89 -12.35
C TYR A 165 -0.37 5.39 -12.46
N TYR A 166 0.46 6.25 -11.91
CA TYR A 166 0.25 7.67 -11.91
C TYR A 166 1.24 8.41 -12.81
N ASP A 167 0.73 9.27 -13.67
CA ASP A 167 1.54 10.17 -14.49
C ASP A 167 1.77 11.48 -13.73
N VAL A 168 2.96 11.64 -13.17
CA VAL A 168 3.32 12.80 -12.34
C VAL A 168 3.23 14.12 -13.10
N LYS A 169 3.57 14.11 -14.40
CA LYS A 169 3.55 15.33 -15.23
C LYS A 169 2.13 15.74 -15.56
N ARG A 170 1.29 14.78 -15.94
CA ARG A 170 -0.10 15.04 -16.33
C ARG A 170 -1.06 15.04 -15.14
N ARG A 171 -0.60 14.61 -13.96
CA ARG A 171 -1.43 14.42 -12.74
C ARG A 171 -2.65 13.53 -13.00
N LEU A 172 -2.47 12.50 -13.79
CA LEU A 172 -3.52 11.57 -14.19
C LEU A 172 -3.15 10.14 -13.81
N SER A 173 -4.13 9.40 -13.31
CA SER A 173 -4.01 7.96 -13.12
C SER A 173 -4.03 7.26 -14.49
N ARG A 174 -3.20 6.22 -14.64
CA ARG A 174 -3.20 5.35 -15.83
C ARG A 174 -4.05 4.13 -15.51
N PRO A 175 -5.19 3.96 -16.16
CA PRO A 175 -6.03 2.79 -15.90
C PRO A 175 -5.33 1.50 -16.33
N THR A 176 -5.46 0.47 -15.53
CA THR A 176 -5.18 -0.90 -15.93
C THR A 176 -6.51 -1.55 -16.29
N ARG A 177 -6.66 -1.99 -17.52
CA ARG A 177 -7.86 -2.69 -17.97
C ARG A 177 -7.86 -4.09 -17.35
N CYS A 178 -8.77 -4.32 -16.45
CA CYS A 178 -9.08 -5.64 -15.91
C CYS A 178 -10.34 -6.16 -16.58
N GLY A 179 -10.26 -7.32 -17.28
CA GLY A 179 -11.39 -8.01 -17.88
C GLY A 179 -12.36 -7.13 -18.69
N ARG A 180 -13.43 -7.66 -19.25
CA ARG A 180 -14.38 -6.94 -20.12
C ARG A 180 -14.85 -5.61 -19.50
N ARG A 181 -14.19 -4.48 -19.81
CA ARG A 181 -14.56 -3.09 -19.53
C ARG A 181 -14.44 -2.58 -18.09
N ARG A 182 -13.76 -3.26 -17.16
CA ARG A 182 -13.49 -2.70 -15.84
C ARG A 182 -12.06 -2.21 -15.76
N GLU A 183 -11.87 -0.99 -15.31
CA GLU A 183 -10.58 -0.42 -14.94
C GLU A 183 -10.34 -0.78 -13.47
N LEU A 184 -9.12 -1.21 -13.12
CA LEU A 184 -8.74 -1.28 -11.71
C LEU A 184 -8.86 0.12 -11.12
N LEU A 185 -9.75 0.27 -10.16
CA LEU A 185 -9.96 1.54 -9.49
C LEU A 185 -8.72 1.84 -8.65
N TYR A 186 -7.97 2.80 -9.12
CA TYR A 186 -6.93 3.45 -8.34
C TYR A 186 -7.57 4.67 -7.68
N SER A 187 -7.55 4.72 -6.35
CA SER A 187 -8.07 5.90 -5.66
C SER A 187 -7.33 7.13 -6.13
N GLN A 188 -8.08 8.14 -6.59
CA GLN A 188 -7.49 9.40 -7.02
C GLN A 188 -6.68 9.99 -5.87
N PRO A 189 -5.42 10.42 -6.10
CA PRO A 189 -4.69 11.15 -5.08
C PRO A 189 -5.47 12.41 -4.73
N GLY A 190 -5.81 12.57 -3.45
CA GLY A 190 -6.51 13.77 -2.98
C GLY A 190 -5.67 15.01 -3.32
N HIS A 191 -6.30 16.04 -3.88
CA HIS A 191 -5.69 17.34 -4.05
C HIS A 191 -5.59 18.01 -2.66
N GLY A 192 -4.40 18.12 -2.15
CA GLY A 192 -4.09 18.67 -0.83
C GLY A 192 -3.67 17.55 0.12
N GLY A 193 -2.68 17.82 0.96
CA GLY A 193 -2.29 16.91 2.02
C GLY A 193 -3.55 16.40 2.70
N ALA A 194 -3.71 15.10 2.75
CA ALA A 194 -4.88 14.53 3.38
C ALA A 194 -4.76 14.75 4.89
N ASP A 195 -5.20 15.92 5.34
CA ASP A 195 -5.60 16.10 6.72
C ASP A 195 -6.80 15.18 6.95
N VAL A 196 -6.51 13.96 7.40
CA VAL A 196 -7.55 13.04 7.88
C VAL A 196 -7.97 13.53 9.25
N HIS A 197 -8.61 14.69 9.32
CA HIS A 197 -9.36 15.12 10.48
C HIS A 197 -10.66 14.33 10.54
N GLY A 198 -10.55 13.09 10.97
CA GLY A 198 -11.70 12.25 11.28
C GLY A 198 -11.57 11.77 12.70
N ARG A 199 -12.32 12.37 13.64
CA ARG A 199 -12.62 11.75 14.95
C ARG A 199 -13.46 10.50 14.69
N GLY A 200 -12.84 9.47 14.14
CA GLY A 200 -13.41 8.14 14.01
C GLY A 200 -13.00 7.34 15.23
N ARG A 201 -13.95 7.06 16.15
CA ARG A 201 -13.77 5.95 17.08
C ARG A 201 -13.46 4.72 16.27
N LEU A 202 -12.35 4.04 16.60
CA LEU A 202 -12.04 2.73 16.04
C LEU A 202 -13.25 1.83 16.26
N CYS A 203 -14.04 1.59 15.22
CA CYS A 203 -15.08 0.58 15.25
C CYS A 203 -14.37 -0.77 15.29
N GLY A 204 -14.27 -1.37 16.46
CA GLY A 204 -13.84 -2.74 16.64
C GLY A 204 -14.79 -3.70 15.93
N GLY A 205 -14.58 -3.89 14.64
CA GLY A 205 -15.15 -4.99 13.87
C GLY A 205 -14.31 -6.22 14.11
N ARG A 206 -14.90 -7.24 14.72
CA ARG A 206 -14.30 -8.58 14.85
C ARG A 206 -14.05 -9.10 13.42
N LEU A 207 -12.81 -9.49 13.15
CA LEU A 207 -12.43 -10.33 12.02
C LEU A 207 -12.94 -11.75 12.23
#